data_35891fdedc1dc68357497156a72261a3
#
_entry.id   35891fdedc1dc68357497156a72261a3
#
_cell.length_a   1.000
_cell.length_b   1.000
_cell.length_c   1.000
_cell.angle_alpha   90.00
_cell.angle_beta   90.00
_cell.angle_gamma   90.00
#
_symmetry.space_group_name_H-M   'P 1'
#
loop_
_entity.id
_entity.type
_entity.pdbx_description
1 polymer ?
#
loop_
_entity_poly.entity_id
_entity_poly.type
_entity_poly.pdbx_seq_one_letter_code
_entity_poly.pdbx_strand_id
1 'polypeptide(L)'
;MGSWTASKCYSTIKSINENGVLQVNGFFITFEGTDGSGKTSVLNAIEAKLKTAKVDYLRTREPGGNRISEQIRNVILDERSTEMDARTEALLYAAARRQHLVETVFPALEAGKVVLCDRFVDSSLAYQGAGRGIGVAEVKQMNQFATAGLEPDLTIYLALEPRLGLERIKQNRQDEVNRLDKEALSFYETVYRAYQKLATENERIVTIDASQKLADVIAEVELVLSSKIPVRN
;
A
#
# COMPACT_ATOMS: atom_id res chain seq x y z
N MET A 1 10.08 -11.93 29.20
CA MET A 1 8.78 -11.27 28.90
C MET A 1 8.92 -9.80 29.25
N GLY A 2 9.32 -8.96 28.29
CA GLY A 2 9.42 -7.51 28.48
C GLY A 2 8.07 -6.88 28.17
N SER A 3 7.48 -6.21 29.15
CA SER A 3 6.22 -5.49 29.02
C SER A 3 6.40 -4.31 28.05
N TRP A 4 5.77 -4.38 26.91
CA TRP A 4 5.60 -3.25 26.01
C TRP A 4 4.59 -2.29 26.61
N THR A 5 5.06 -1.22 27.24
CA THR A 5 4.19 -0.12 27.68
C THR A 5 4.05 0.87 26.53
N ALA A 6 2.85 1.40 26.34
CA ALA A 6 2.52 2.44 25.34
C ALA A 6 3.49 3.65 25.36
N SER A 7 4.13 3.89 26.48
CA SER A 7 5.15 4.93 26.69
C SER A 7 6.38 4.78 25.79
N LYS A 8 6.77 3.58 25.36
CA LYS A 8 7.92 3.37 24.47
C LYS A 8 7.63 3.69 23.00
N CYS A 9 6.36 3.57 22.56
CA CYS A 9 6.00 3.94 21.19
C CYS A 9 6.02 5.47 20.94
N TYR A 10 5.85 6.28 21.98
CA TYR A 10 5.81 7.74 21.86
C TYR A 10 7.17 8.44 22.00
N SER A 11 8.19 7.76 22.51
CA SER A 11 9.50 8.38 22.77
C SER A 11 10.40 8.55 21.53
N THR A 12 10.03 7.96 20.40
CA THR A 12 10.81 7.96 19.16
C THR A 12 10.22 8.90 18.09
N ILE A 13 9.09 9.53 18.38
CA ILE A 13 8.47 10.57 17.56
C ILE A 13 9.29 11.85 17.75
N LYS A 14 10.10 12.21 16.74
CA LYS A 14 10.97 13.40 16.85
C LYS A 14 10.22 14.72 16.79
N SER A 15 9.05 14.78 16.19
CA SER A 15 8.13 15.92 16.30
C SER A 15 6.73 15.53 15.81
N ILE A 16 5.73 16.19 16.38
CA ILE A 16 4.39 16.24 15.81
C ILE A 16 4.32 17.60 15.14
N ASN A 17 3.99 17.68 13.86
CA ASN A 17 3.82 18.97 13.18
C ASN A 17 2.58 19.70 13.73
N GLU A 18 2.38 20.94 13.33
CA GLU A 18 1.28 21.82 13.77
C GLU A 18 -0.12 21.20 13.53
N ASN A 19 -0.20 20.19 12.65
CA ASN A 19 -1.43 19.46 12.31
C ASN A 19 -1.56 18.12 13.04
N GLY A 20 -0.71 17.80 14.01
CA GLY A 20 -0.75 16.54 14.76
C GLY A 20 -0.20 15.32 14.02
N VAL A 21 0.54 15.51 12.91
CA VAL A 21 1.09 14.45 12.08
C VAL A 21 2.50 14.06 12.54
N LEU A 22 2.75 12.75 12.62
CA LEU A 22 4.03 12.14 12.94
C LEU A 22 5.12 12.52 11.92
N GLN A 23 6.21 13.16 12.36
CA GLN A 23 7.41 13.34 11.55
C GLN A 23 8.41 12.20 11.78
N VAL A 24 8.76 11.49 10.72
CA VAL A 24 9.73 10.41 10.70
C VAL A 24 10.95 10.78 9.85
N ASN A 25 12.10 10.18 10.11
CA ASN A 25 13.33 10.49 9.36
C ASN A 25 13.46 9.73 8.03
N GLY A 26 12.69 8.66 7.84
CA GLY A 26 12.66 7.83 6.63
C GLY A 26 11.84 8.45 5.51
N PHE A 27 11.78 7.75 4.38
CA PHE A 27 10.95 8.12 3.23
C PHE A 27 9.98 6.98 2.90
N PHE A 28 8.68 7.24 2.96
CA PHE A 28 7.66 6.22 2.83
C PHE A 28 7.03 6.26 1.43
N ILE A 29 7.23 5.20 0.66
CA ILE A 29 6.73 5.06 -0.71
C ILE A 29 5.74 3.90 -0.75
N THR A 30 4.56 4.15 -1.31
CA THR A 30 3.58 3.10 -1.56
C THR A 30 3.40 2.86 -3.06
N PHE A 31 3.11 1.60 -3.41
CA PHE A 31 2.83 1.18 -4.77
C PHE A 31 1.39 0.70 -4.83
N GLU A 32 0.59 1.36 -5.65
CA GLU A 32 -0.84 1.15 -5.75
C GLU A 32 -1.25 0.76 -7.17
N GLY A 33 -2.44 0.21 -7.30
CA GLY A 33 -3.01 -0.23 -8.58
C GLY A 33 -3.74 -1.56 -8.44
N THR A 34 -4.58 -1.88 -9.43
CA THR A 34 -5.33 -3.14 -9.47
C THR A 34 -4.41 -4.36 -9.61
N ASP A 35 -4.93 -5.55 -9.37
CA ASP A 35 -4.18 -6.78 -9.61
C ASP A 35 -3.86 -6.91 -11.11
N GLY A 36 -2.71 -7.51 -11.43
CA GLY A 36 -2.18 -7.54 -12.80
C GLY A 36 -1.49 -6.26 -13.27
N SER A 37 -1.46 -5.16 -12.51
CA SER A 37 -0.80 -3.90 -12.90
C SER A 37 0.73 -3.97 -12.91
N GLY A 38 1.34 -5.07 -12.42
CA GLY A 38 2.79 -5.25 -12.45
C GLY A 38 3.54 -4.72 -11.23
N LYS A 39 2.86 -4.38 -10.13
CA LYS A 39 3.47 -3.88 -8.89
C LYS A 39 4.67 -4.68 -8.43
N THR A 40 4.53 -6.00 -8.34
CA THR A 40 5.60 -6.89 -7.89
C THR A 40 6.84 -6.81 -8.77
N SER A 41 6.67 -6.77 -10.10
CA SER A 41 7.79 -6.67 -11.06
C SER A 41 8.51 -5.34 -10.93
N VAL A 42 7.76 -4.24 -10.80
CA VAL A 42 8.32 -2.89 -10.59
C VAL A 42 9.06 -2.84 -9.24
N LEU A 43 8.44 -3.32 -8.16
CA LEU A 43 9.08 -3.38 -6.84
C LEU A 43 10.38 -4.19 -6.86
N ASN A 44 10.43 -5.32 -7.57
CA ASN A 44 11.65 -6.12 -7.70
C ASN A 44 12.78 -5.32 -8.39
N ALA A 45 12.46 -4.57 -9.44
CA ALA A 45 13.43 -3.75 -10.15
C ALA A 45 13.94 -2.59 -9.28
N ILE A 46 13.03 -1.89 -8.60
CA ILE A 46 13.39 -0.77 -7.70
C ILE A 46 14.23 -1.25 -6.53
N GLU A 47 13.86 -2.39 -5.91
CA GLU A 47 14.65 -3.00 -4.84
C GLU A 47 16.09 -3.31 -5.29
N ALA A 48 16.26 -3.89 -6.47
CA ALA A 48 17.60 -4.17 -7.04
C ALA A 48 18.42 -2.87 -7.24
N LYS A 49 17.77 -1.78 -7.65
CA LYS A 49 18.40 -0.46 -7.80
C LYS A 49 18.84 0.13 -6.46
N LEU A 50 17.96 0.14 -5.45
CA LEU A 50 18.30 0.64 -4.11
C LEU A 50 19.45 -0.16 -3.49
N LYS A 51 19.46 -1.48 -3.68
CA LYS A 51 20.55 -2.35 -3.25
C LYS A 51 21.87 -2.00 -3.93
N THR A 52 21.87 -1.79 -5.24
CA THR A 52 23.06 -1.37 -6.01
C THR A 52 23.56 0.00 -5.57
N ALA A 53 22.65 0.92 -5.30
CA ALA A 53 22.96 2.27 -4.81
C ALA A 53 23.31 2.30 -3.30
N LYS A 54 23.32 1.16 -2.61
CA LYS A 54 23.58 1.02 -1.16
C LYS A 54 22.66 1.92 -0.31
N VAL A 55 21.45 2.15 -0.75
CA VAL A 55 20.42 2.85 0.04
C VAL A 55 19.86 1.86 1.05
N ASP A 56 19.76 2.28 2.33
CA ASP A 56 19.11 1.46 3.35
C ASP A 56 17.59 1.50 3.16
N TYR A 57 16.99 0.34 2.94
CA TYR A 57 15.55 0.24 2.63
C TYR A 57 14.89 -0.94 3.35
N LEU A 58 13.58 -0.86 3.44
CA LEU A 58 12.69 -1.95 3.82
C LEU A 58 11.66 -2.14 2.70
N ARG A 59 11.52 -3.37 2.21
CA ARG A 59 10.39 -3.76 1.38
C ARG A 59 9.35 -4.52 2.19
N THR A 60 8.09 -4.14 2.06
CA THR A 60 6.97 -4.74 2.77
C THR A 60 5.68 -4.67 1.95
N ARG A 61 4.57 -5.19 2.47
CA ARG A 61 3.27 -5.19 1.81
C ARG A 61 2.10 -5.20 2.79
N GLU A 62 0.94 -4.77 2.33
CA GLU A 62 -0.33 -4.90 3.04
C GLU A 62 -1.40 -5.64 2.21
N PRO A 63 -2.28 -6.40 2.86
CA PRO A 63 -2.21 -6.79 4.26
C PRO A 63 -1.07 -7.80 4.47
N GLY A 64 -0.44 -7.77 5.64
CA GLY A 64 0.65 -8.67 6.00
C GLY A 64 1.91 -7.94 6.51
N GLY A 65 3.09 -8.51 6.26
CA GLY A 65 4.38 -7.93 6.61
C GLY A 65 4.87 -8.24 8.02
N ASN A 66 4.06 -8.84 8.89
CA ASN A 66 4.44 -9.40 10.20
C ASN A 66 3.49 -10.53 10.61
N ARG A 67 3.85 -11.26 11.66
CA ARG A 67 3.14 -12.48 12.06
C ARG A 67 1.64 -12.27 12.29
N ILE A 68 1.25 -11.23 13.03
CA ILE A 68 -0.17 -10.98 13.35
C ILE A 68 -0.92 -10.50 12.11
N SER A 69 -0.33 -9.59 11.33
CA SER A 69 -0.94 -9.09 10.09
C SER A 69 -1.10 -10.20 9.04
N GLU A 70 -0.17 -11.18 8.98
CA GLU A 70 -0.33 -12.37 8.13
C GLU A 70 -1.50 -13.27 8.58
N GLN A 71 -1.71 -13.44 9.88
CA GLN A 71 -2.86 -14.18 10.38
C GLN A 71 -4.17 -13.49 9.99
N ILE A 72 -4.24 -12.17 10.11
CA ILE A 72 -5.41 -11.39 9.66
C ILE A 72 -5.58 -11.49 8.15
N ARG A 73 -4.49 -11.40 7.37
CA ARG A 73 -4.50 -11.59 5.92
C ARG A 73 -5.12 -12.93 5.54
N ASN A 74 -4.75 -14.01 6.23
CA ASN A 74 -5.31 -15.34 5.95
C ASN A 74 -6.83 -15.36 6.13
N VAL A 75 -7.36 -14.66 7.13
CA VAL A 75 -8.83 -14.52 7.31
C VAL A 75 -9.45 -13.72 6.16
N ILE A 76 -8.84 -12.59 5.78
CA ILE A 76 -9.37 -11.71 4.73
C ILE A 76 -9.43 -12.42 3.37
N LEU A 77 -8.39 -13.18 3.03
CA LEU A 77 -8.21 -13.77 1.70
C LEU A 77 -8.75 -15.22 1.60
N ASP A 78 -9.19 -15.82 2.69
CA ASP A 78 -9.75 -17.17 2.68
C ASP A 78 -10.96 -17.24 1.76
N GLU A 79 -10.87 -18.09 0.73
CA GLU A 79 -11.94 -18.30 -0.24
C GLU A 79 -13.25 -18.81 0.35
N ARG A 80 -13.19 -19.39 1.55
CA ARG A 80 -14.34 -19.90 2.29
C ARG A 80 -15.13 -18.80 3.01
N SER A 81 -14.51 -17.63 3.22
CA SER A 81 -15.14 -16.48 3.91
C SER A 81 -16.00 -15.65 2.95
N THR A 82 -16.91 -16.31 2.22
CA THR A 82 -17.77 -15.67 1.20
C THR A 82 -18.83 -14.76 1.80
N GLU A 83 -19.24 -15.01 3.05
CA GLU A 83 -20.22 -14.25 3.81
C GLU A 83 -19.64 -13.06 4.57
N MET A 84 -18.35 -12.77 4.39
CA MET A 84 -17.70 -11.67 5.10
C MET A 84 -18.36 -10.34 4.77
N ASP A 85 -18.88 -9.69 5.79
CA ASP A 85 -19.47 -8.35 5.69
C ASP A 85 -18.42 -7.32 5.24
N ALA A 86 -18.83 -6.38 4.39
CA ALA A 86 -17.93 -5.38 3.82
C ALA A 86 -17.20 -4.51 4.87
N ARG A 87 -17.89 -4.13 5.96
CA ARG A 87 -17.27 -3.35 7.04
C ARG A 87 -16.34 -4.22 7.87
N THR A 88 -16.67 -5.51 8.08
CA THR A 88 -15.75 -6.46 8.71
C THR A 88 -14.47 -6.60 7.91
N GLU A 89 -14.56 -6.72 6.57
CA GLU A 89 -13.41 -6.72 5.67
C GLU A 89 -12.55 -5.47 5.88
N ALA A 90 -13.16 -4.28 5.85
CA ALA A 90 -12.47 -3.01 6.01
C ALA A 90 -11.77 -2.87 7.38
N LEU A 91 -12.43 -3.30 8.45
CA LEU A 91 -11.87 -3.29 9.82
C LEU A 91 -10.68 -4.25 9.95
N LEU A 92 -10.74 -5.43 9.33
CA LEU A 92 -9.62 -6.37 9.32
C LEU A 92 -8.41 -5.81 8.57
N TYR A 93 -8.61 -5.14 7.41
CA TYR A 93 -7.53 -4.43 6.73
C TYR A 93 -6.91 -3.34 7.60
N ALA A 94 -7.73 -2.54 8.29
CA ALA A 94 -7.24 -1.50 9.18
C ALA A 94 -6.49 -2.07 10.40
N ALA A 95 -6.96 -3.17 10.98
CA ALA A 95 -6.30 -3.86 12.08
C ALA A 95 -4.94 -4.44 11.68
N ALA A 96 -4.87 -5.11 10.51
CA ALA A 96 -3.62 -5.63 9.97
C ALA A 96 -2.62 -4.48 9.71
N ARG A 97 -3.09 -3.37 9.12
CA ARG A 97 -2.31 -2.14 8.89
C ARG A 97 -1.74 -1.59 10.18
N ARG A 98 -2.55 -1.44 11.21
CA ARG A 98 -2.06 -0.91 12.51
C ARG A 98 -0.93 -1.74 13.07
N GLN A 99 -1.07 -3.06 13.08
CA GLN A 99 -0.04 -3.95 13.58
C GLN A 99 1.23 -3.90 12.71
N HIS A 100 1.07 -3.84 11.40
CA HIS A 100 2.16 -3.70 10.44
C HIS A 100 2.94 -2.40 10.65
N LEU A 101 2.25 -1.29 10.84
CA LEU A 101 2.88 -0.01 11.11
C LEU A 101 3.74 -0.04 12.37
N VAL A 102 3.20 -0.56 13.47
CA VAL A 102 3.88 -0.56 14.78
C VAL A 102 5.11 -1.47 14.81
N GLU A 103 5.01 -2.66 14.20
CA GLU A 103 6.10 -3.64 14.25
C GLU A 103 7.14 -3.46 13.15
N THR A 104 6.75 -2.86 12.01
CA THR A 104 7.57 -2.94 10.79
C THR A 104 7.88 -1.56 10.23
N VAL A 105 6.85 -0.76 9.92
CA VAL A 105 7.03 0.50 9.17
C VAL A 105 7.60 1.59 10.04
N PHE A 106 7.01 1.87 11.21
CA PHE A 106 7.49 2.93 12.09
C PHE A 106 8.96 2.74 12.50
N PRO A 107 9.40 1.55 12.95
CA PRO A 107 10.81 1.34 13.28
C PRO A 107 11.75 1.56 12.11
N ALA A 108 11.34 1.19 10.88
CA ALA A 108 12.15 1.40 9.69
C ALA A 108 12.26 2.88 9.32
N LEU A 109 11.14 3.62 9.38
CA LEU A 109 11.13 5.06 9.11
C LEU A 109 11.91 5.84 10.18
N GLU A 110 11.83 5.44 11.44
CA GLU A 110 12.61 6.01 12.54
C GLU A 110 14.12 5.78 12.36
N ALA A 111 14.49 4.59 11.85
CA ALA A 111 15.88 4.29 11.47
C ALA A 111 16.35 5.04 10.21
N GLY A 112 15.47 5.83 9.58
CA GLY A 112 15.79 6.62 8.40
C GLY A 112 15.79 5.84 7.09
N LYS A 113 15.20 4.66 7.04
CA LYS A 113 15.14 3.84 5.83
C LYS A 113 14.16 4.37 4.80
N VAL A 114 14.39 4.02 3.54
CA VAL A 114 13.35 4.08 2.51
C VAL A 114 12.43 2.89 2.67
N VAL A 115 11.15 3.11 2.90
CA VAL A 115 10.16 2.03 3.01
C VAL A 115 9.39 1.93 1.70
N LEU A 116 9.46 0.77 1.04
CA LEU A 116 8.67 0.42 -0.14
C LEU A 116 7.53 -0.49 0.31
N CYS A 117 6.30 -0.05 0.20
CA CYS A 117 5.12 -0.82 0.59
C CYS A 117 4.21 -1.12 -0.59
N ASP A 118 3.97 -2.43 -0.85
CA ASP A 118 2.96 -2.86 -1.83
C ASP A 118 1.58 -2.73 -1.19
N ARG A 119 0.81 -1.75 -1.61
CA ARG A 119 -0.48 -1.30 -1.09
C ARG A 119 -0.42 -0.63 0.29
N PHE A 120 -1.32 0.33 0.48
CA PHE A 120 -1.54 1.02 1.75
C PHE A 120 -2.99 1.53 1.83
N VAL A 121 -3.21 2.71 2.42
CA VAL A 121 -4.54 3.29 2.64
C VAL A 121 -5.30 3.51 1.33
N ASP A 122 -4.63 3.94 0.25
CA ASP A 122 -5.28 4.22 -1.03
C ASP A 122 -5.96 2.96 -1.61
N SER A 123 -5.37 1.76 -1.39
CA SER A 123 -6.06 0.49 -1.67
C SER A 123 -7.37 0.35 -0.90
N SER A 124 -7.39 0.66 0.40
CA SER A 124 -8.62 0.56 1.19
C SER A 124 -9.68 1.57 0.74
N LEU A 125 -9.27 2.79 0.37
CA LEU A 125 -10.19 3.81 -0.16
C LEU A 125 -10.82 3.36 -1.47
N ALA A 126 -10.02 2.75 -2.36
CA ALA A 126 -10.50 2.28 -3.65
C ALA A 126 -11.33 1.00 -3.53
N TYR A 127 -10.86 -0.02 -2.81
CA TYR A 127 -11.52 -1.33 -2.71
C TYR A 127 -12.68 -1.32 -1.73
N GLN A 128 -12.46 -0.96 -0.47
CA GLN A 128 -13.50 -0.99 0.55
C GLN A 128 -14.40 0.26 0.48
N GLY A 129 -13.80 1.44 0.29
CA GLY A 129 -14.55 2.69 0.22
C GLY A 129 -15.46 2.75 -0.98
N ALA A 130 -14.90 2.67 -2.19
CA ALA A 130 -15.66 2.75 -3.43
C ALA A 130 -16.18 1.38 -3.89
N GLY A 131 -15.32 0.38 -4.00
CA GLY A 131 -15.66 -0.95 -4.53
C GLY A 131 -16.74 -1.67 -3.72
N ARG A 132 -16.61 -1.70 -2.39
CA ARG A 132 -17.63 -2.26 -1.48
C ARG A 132 -18.76 -1.29 -1.16
N GLY A 133 -18.68 -0.02 -1.58
CA GLY A 133 -19.72 0.96 -1.34
C GLY A 133 -19.87 1.42 0.12
N ILE A 134 -18.85 1.21 0.97
CA ILE A 134 -18.89 1.68 2.36
C ILE A 134 -18.91 3.23 2.41
N GLY A 135 -18.22 3.88 1.47
CA GLY A 135 -17.93 5.30 1.43
C GLY A 135 -16.44 5.58 1.62
N VAL A 136 -15.89 6.41 0.74
CA VAL A 136 -14.45 6.76 0.78
C VAL A 136 -14.13 7.57 2.04
N ALA A 137 -15.02 8.46 2.46
CA ALA A 137 -14.83 9.30 3.65
C ALA A 137 -14.81 8.46 4.94
N GLU A 138 -15.72 7.50 5.08
CA GLU A 138 -15.83 6.61 6.23
C GLU A 138 -14.59 5.72 6.36
N VAL A 139 -14.14 5.14 5.24
CA VAL A 139 -12.92 4.32 5.20
C VAL A 139 -11.68 5.17 5.46
N LYS A 140 -11.63 6.43 4.99
CA LYS A 140 -10.55 7.36 5.29
C LYS A 140 -10.48 7.66 6.80
N GLN A 141 -11.60 7.98 7.42
CA GLN A 141 -11.67 8.26 8.86
C GLN A 141 -11.19 7.06 9.71
N MET A 142 -11.66 5.85 9.39
CA MET A 142 -11.23 4.62 10.05
C MET A 142 -9.72 4.40 9.91
N ASN A 143 -9.17 4.64 8.72
CA ASN A 143 -7.74 4.50 8.49
C ASN A 143 -6.90 5.58 9.14
N GLN A 144 -7.39 6.81 9.30
CA GLN A 144 -6.71 7.86 10.09
C GLN A 144 -6.45 7.40 11.52
N PHE A 145 -7.44 6.73 12.14
CA PHE A 145 -7.24 6.13 13.47
C PHE A 145 -6.17 5.02 13.43
N ALA A 146 -6.24 4.11 12.46
CA ALA A 146 -5.30 2.99 12.36
C ALA A 146 -3.86 3.44 12.08
N THR A 147 -3.66 4.46 11.24
CA THR A 147 -2.34 4.96 10.85
C THR A 147 -1.76 5.98 11.81
N ALA A 148 -2.57 6.50 12.77
CA ALA A 148 -2.20 7.66 13.59
C ALA A 148 -1.78 8.86 12.72
N GLY A 149 -2.44 9.03 11.58
CA GLY A 149 -2.19 10.12 10.63
C GLY A 149 -0.98 9.93 9.71
N LEU A 150 -0.25 8.80 9.76
CA LEU A 150 0.83 8.55 8.81
C LEU A 150 0.26 8.47 7.38
N GLU A 151 0.81 9.28 6.49
CA GLU A 151 0.59 9.24 5.04
C GLU A 151 1.91 8.93 4.32
N PRO A 152 1.87 8.31 3.13
CA PRO A 152 3.07 8.16 2.31
C PRO A 152 3.60 9.53 1.83
N ASP A 153 4.94 9.64 1.73
CA ASP A 153 5.59 10.78 1.08
C ASP A 153 5.37 10.75 -0.43
N LEU A 154 5.26 9.54 -0.99
CA LEU A 154 5.04 9.30 -2.41
C LEU A 154 4.19 8.05 -2.61
N THR A 155 3.21 8.11 -3.50
CA THR A 155 2.50 6.94 -3.99
C THR A 155 2.71 6.80 -5.49
N ILE A 156 3.20 5.65 -5.92
CA ILE A 156 3.27 5.25 -7.33
C ILE A 156 2.01 4.48 -7.67
N TYR A 157 1.13 5.11 -8.42
CA TYR A 157 -0.08 4.48 -8.92
C TYR A 157 0.14 3.90 -10.31
N LEU A 158 0.22 2.57 -10.41
CA LEU A 158 0.32 1.83 -11.67
C LEU A 158 -1.08 1.69 -12.28
N ALA A 159 -1.44 2.64 -13.13
CA ALA A 159 -2.74 2.69 -13.76
C ALA A 159 -2.83 1.65 -14.89
N LEU A 160 -3.69 0.66 -14.72
CA LEU A 160 -3.97 -0.35 -15.73
C LEU A 160 -5.48 -0.56 -15.84
N GLU A 161 -5.99 -0.54 -17.07
CA GLU A 161 -7.38 -0.83 -17.33
C GLU A 161 -7.73 -2.23 -16.80
N PRO A 162 -8.88 -2.40 -16.08
CA PRO A 162 -9.20 -3.64 -15.38
C PRO A 162 -9.23 -4.88 -16.27
N ARG A 163 -9.72 -4.78 -17.50
CA ARG A 163 -9.76 -5.91 -18.45
C ARG A 163 -8.37 -6.44 -18.75
N LEU A 164 -7.40 -5.55 -19.01
CA LEU A 164 -6.01 -5.91 -19.24
C LEU A 164 -5.38 -6.54 -18.00
N GLY A 165 -5.70 -6.03 -16.80
CA GLY A 165 -5.25 -6.60 -15.54
C GLY A 165 -5.73 -8.03 -15.34
N LEU A 166 -7.03 -8.28 -15.55
CA LEU A 166 -7.63 -9.61 -15.45
C LEU A 166 -7.07 -10.59 -16.50
N GLU A 167 -6.80 -10.12 -17.71
CA GLU A 167 -6.15 -10.95 -18.75
C GLU A 167 -4.74 -11.37 -18.34
N ARG A 168 -3.93 -10.44 -17.81
CA ARG A 168 -2.58 -10.72 -17.31
C ARG A 168 -2.59 -11.71 -16.14
N ILE A 169 -3.57 -11.61 -15.23
CA ILE A 169 -3.74 -12.54 -14.13
C ILE A 169 -4.02 -13.95 -14.66
N LYS A 170 -4.98 -14.09 -15.58
CA LYS A 170 -5.33 -15.39 -16.19
C LYS A 170 -4.15 -16.05 -16.89
N GLN A 171 -3.24 -15.26 -17.49
CA GLN A 171 -2.07 -15.79 -18.18
C GLN A 171 -0.93 -16.20 -17.24
N ASN A 172 -0.78 -15.54 -16.10
CA ASN A 172 0.39 -15.65 -15.23
C ASN A 172 0.15 -16.32 -13.87
N ARG A 173 -1.12 -16.45 -13.43
CA ARG A 173 -1.50 -17.08 -12.17
C ARG A 173 -2.41 -18.25 -12.45
N GLN A 174 -1.88 -19.48 -12.34
CA GLN A 174 -2.68 -20.71 -12.46
C GLN A 174 -3.05 -21.28 -11.08
N ASP A 175 -2.33 -20.95 -10.01
CA ASP A 175 -2.36 -21.70 -8.75
C ASP A 175 -2.76 -20.91 -7.48
N GLU A 176 -2.93 -19.58 -7.52
CA GLU A 176 -3.30 -18.78 -6.34
C GLU A 176 -4.53 -17.89 -6.63
N VAL A 177 -5.70 -18.48 -6.56
CA VAL A 177 -6.97 -17.73 -6.57
C VAL A 177 -7.31 -17.34 -5.14
N ASN A 178 -7.61 -16.06 -4.90
CA ASN A 178 -8.09 -15.60 -3.62
C ASN A 178 -9.55 -15.08 -3.72
N ARG A 179 -10.17 -14.77 -2.60
CA ARG A 179 -11.57 -14.33 -2.55
C ARG A 179 -11.85 -13.10 -3.44
N LEU A 180 -10.91 -12.17 -3.54
CA LEU A 180 -11.07 -10.96 -4.34
C LEU A 180 -10.97 -11.25 -5.85
N ASP A 181 -10.21 -12.25 -6.26
CA ASP A 181 -10.09 -12.61 -7.69
C ASP A 181 -11.41 -13.11 -8.31
N LYS A 182 -12.40 -13.42 -7.45
CA LYS A 182 -13.76 -13.84 -7.85
C LYS A 182 -14.72 -12.68 -8.10
N GLU A 183 -14.29 -11.44 -7.87
CA GLU A 183 -15.13 -10.26 -8.04
C GLU A 183 -15.44 -9.99 -9.52
N ALA A 184 -16.61 -9.39 -9.77
CA ALA A 184 -17.04 -9.04 -11.13
C ALA A 184 -16.19 -7.89 -11.70
N LEU A 185 -16.10 -7.83 -13.05
CA LEU A 185 -15.38 -6.76 -13.74
C LEU A 185 -15.86 -5.35 -13.30
N SER A 186 -17.15 -5.18 -13.07
CA SER A 186 -17.74 -3.90 -12.62
C SER A 186 -17.18 -3.42 -11.27
N PHE A 187 -16.82 -4.34 -10.38
CA PHE A 187 -16.13 -4.02 -9.13
C PHE A 187 -14.74 -3.42 -9.41
N TYR A 188 -13.95 -4.06 -10.27
CA TYR A 188 -12.62 -3.56 -10.64
C TYR A 188 -12.67 -2.25 -11.41
N GLU A 189 -13.70 -2.03 -12.25
CA GLU A 189 -13.93 -0.74 -12.91
C GLU A 189 -14.24 0.37 -11.90
N THR A 190 -14.98 0.05 -10.84
CA THR A 190 -15.25 1.00 -9.75
C THR A 190 -13.98 1.32 -8.97
N VAL A 191 -13.17 0.31 -8.63
CA VAL A 191 -11.86 0.47 -7.97
C VAL A 191 -10.91 1.32 -8.82
N TYR A 192 -10.85 1.06 -10.12
CA TYR A 192 -10.01 1.81 -11.06
C TYR A 192 -10.39 3.29 -11.11
N ARG A 193 -11.68 3.60 -11.25
CA ARG A 193 -12.19 4.99 -11.23
C ARG A 193 -11.88 5.67 -9.89
N ALA A 194 -11.97 4.94 -8.78
CA ALA A 194 -11.62 5.48 -7.47
C ALA A 194 -10.13 5.85 -7.38
N TYR A 195 -9.23 5.00 -7.86
CA TYR A 195 -7.80 5.33 -7.92
C TYR A 195 -7.52 6.54 -8.81
N GLN A 196 -8.16 6.64 -9.97
CA GLN A 196 -8.00 7.81 -10.84
C GLN A 196 -8.42 9.10 -10.12
N LYS A 197 -9.55 9.07 -9.40
CA LYS A 197 -10.01 10.20 -8.61
C LYS A 197 -9.02 10.54 -7.49
N LEU A 198 -8.56 9.55 -6.73
CA LEU A 198 -7.57 9.76 -5.67
C LEU A 198 -6.29 10.39 -6.22
N ALA A 199 -5.83 9.97 -7.39
CA ALA A 199 -4.64 10.51 -8.04
C ALA A 199 -4.81 11.97 -8.48
N THR A 200 -6.02 12.37 -8.90
CA THR A 200 -6.28 13.78 -9.25
C THR A 200 -6.43 14.69 -8.03
N GLU A 201 -6.80 14.15 -6.88
CA GLU A 201 -7.06 14.89 -5.65
C GLU A 201 -5.84 14.96 -4.71
N ASN A 202 -4.74 14.22 -4.99
CA ASN A 202 -3.59 14.12 -4.09
C ASN A 202 -2.26 14.23 -4.85
N GLU A 203 -1.53 15.32 -4.66
CA GLU A 203 -0.25 15.59 -5.31
C GLU A 203 0.87 14.56 -4.99
N ARG A 204 0.75 13.83 -3.87
CA ARG A 204 1.66 12.75 -3.52
C ARG A 204 1.53 11.52 -4.41
N ILE A 205 0.42 11.40 -5.17
CA ILE A 205 0.16 10.25 -6.04
C ILE A 205 0.63 10.57 -7.47
N VAL A 206 1.63 9.84 -7.91
CA VAL A 206 2.13 9.91 -9.29
C VAL A 206 1.57 8.73 -10.08
N THR A 207 0.83 9.03 -11.14
CA THR A 207 0.25 8.02 -12.02
C THR A 207 1.24 7.61 -13.09
N ILE A 208 1.45 6.31 -13.22
CA ILE A 208 2.27 5.68 -14.27
C ILE A 208 1.38 4.78 -15.13
N ASP A 209 1.42 4.93 -16.44
CA ASP A 209 0.68 4.07 -17.37
C ASP A 209 1.29 2.67 -17.41
N ALA A 210 0.63 1.74 -16.73
CA ALA A 210 1.06 0.34 -16.65
C ALA A 210 0.63 -0.52 -17.85
N SER A 211 0.03 0.06 -18.89
CA SER A 211 -0.24 -0.62 -20.16
C SER A 211 1.00 -0.75 -21.04
N GLN A 212 2.00 0.10 -20.82
CA GLN A 212 3.29 0.12 -21.52
C GLN A 212 4.09 -1.17 -21.28
N LYS A 213 5.22 -1.31 -21.98
CA LYS A 213 6.18 -2.39 -21.71
C LYS A 213 6.78 -2.23 -20.31
N LEU A 214 6.98 -3.34 -19.62
CA LEU A 214 7.49 -3.32 -18.24
C LEU A 214 8.79 -2.51 -18.08
N ALA A 215 9.68 -2.56 -19.07
CA ALA A 215 10.94 -1.80 -19.03
C ALA A 215 10.70 -0.28 -19.03
N ASP A 216 9.71 0.19 -19.79
CA ASP A 216 9.38 1.61 -19.87
C ASP A 216 8.69 2.08 -18.57
N VAL A 217 7.78 1.27 -18.03
CA VAL A 217 7.15 1.50 -16.71
C VAL A 217 8.22 1.60 -15.61
N ILE A 218 9.19 0.70 -15.58
CA ILE A 218 10.28 0.72 -14.59
C ILE A 218 11.10 1.99 -14.74
N ALA A 219 11.48 2.37 -15.97
CA ALA A 219 12.27 3.56 -16.24
C ALA A 219 11.55 4.85 -15.78
N GLU A 220 10.24 4.94 -16.01
CA GLU A 220 9.42 6.07 -15.57
C GLU A 220 9.35 6.15 -14.04
N VAL A 221 9.13 5.01 -13.35
CA VAL A 221 9.16 4.95 -11.89
C VAL A 221 10.53 5.34 -11.33
N GLU A 222 11.64 4.87 -11.94
CA GLU A 222 13.00 5.25 -11.54
C GLU A 222 13.23 6.76 -11.65
N LEU A 223 12.75 7.39 -12.72
CA LEU A 223 12.85 8.84 -12.92
C LEU A 223 12.10 9.60 -11.80
N VAL A 224 10.88 9.17 -11.48
CA VAL A 224 10.09 9.77 -10.39
C VAL A 224 10.83 9.62 -9.05
N LEU A 225 11.29 8.42 -8.72
CA LEU A 225 11.98 8.16 -7.45
C LEU A 225 13.27 8.97 -7.33
N SER A 226 14.05 9.07 -8.42
CA SER A 226 15.30 9.85 -8.44
C SER A 226 15.08 11.34 -8.20
N SER A 227 13.90 11.87 -8.55
CA SER A 227 13.54 13.27 -8.33
C SER A 227 12.95 13.55 -6.96
N LYS A 228 12.43 12.54 -6.27
CA LYS A 228 11.66 12.68 -5.02
C LYS A 228 12.38 12.16 -3.77
N ILE A 229 13.20 11.12 -3.92
CA ILE A 229 13.96 10.60 -2.76
C ILE A 229 15.07 11.60 -2.41
N PRO A 230 15.11 12.11 -1.18
CA PRO A 230 16.16 13.04 -0.76
C PRO A 230 17.54 12.36 -0.82
N VAL A 231 18.46 12.93 -1.60
CA VAL A 231 19.87 12.50 -1.56
C VAL A 231 20.44 12.89 -0.21
N ARG A 232 20.74 11.90 0.62
CA ARG A 232 21.50 12.14 1.87
C ARG A 232 22.98 12.13 1.52
N ASN A 233 23.61 13.30 1.59
CA ASN A 233 25.07 13.44 1.59
C ASN A 233 25.67 12.91 2.88
#